data_dee6ca966d4ef3bcc0937c03394b8811
#
_entry.id   dee6ca966d4ef3bcc0937c03394b8811
#
_cell.length_a   1.000
_cell.length_b   1.000
_cell.length_c   1.000
_cell.angle_alpha   90.00
_cell.angle_beta   90.00
_cell.angle_gamma   90.00
#
_symmetry.space_group_name_H-M   'P 1'
#
loop_
_entity.id
_entity.type
_entity.pdbx_description
1 polymer ?
#
loop_
_entity_poly.entity_id
_entity_poly.type
_entity_poly.pdbx_seq_one_letter_code
_entity_poly.pdbx_strand_id
1 'polypeptide(L)'
;MTTKKQDLIGVIATRAKAIDFWSFMHYLPNPDPVLKKMGRDISVYREILSDSHVGGCVRRRKAAIKGLEWRITPTGNEKTDEILVSLFDHLPVNQIINQILDATLFGYQALEVMWASENGLLLPTEIVGKPQEWFVFDEDNRLMLRTKENRNGDIVPEKKFLLATQQADYMNPYGRADLAMCFWAATFKKGGFKFWLEFAEKYGSPWLVGKYPRNANAHEIDELLDSMEKMLGTAVAAIPDDSSIDMLESGSKGGSSQVFDDFLRYCKSEIAIALLGQNQTTEAEANRASATAGLEVTRDIRDDDARMVEGVFNQLLAWICELNFHVETLPIFELYEQESIDKLQAERDGLLAGLGVQFTEQYIMRTYGFEEGDIVVAAPEKSAVKNTADFAEAIPQSIVETIGEQLEVEGEPFVEEWLQTIQDKLSQAESLEDFRNQLDSLIPELSFAEYGKVMAWASTAAHFAGRQSVEDERK
;
A
#
# COMPACT_ATOMS: atom_id res chain seq x y z
N MET A 1 -2.40 22.11 47.25
CA MET A 1 -2.53 20.67 47.51
C MET A 1 -1.23 19.99 47.10
N THR A 2 -0.47 19.45 48.02
CA THR A 2 0.79 18.74 47.73
C THR A 2 0.45 17.32 47.26
N THR A 3 0.67 17.05 45.99
CA THR A 3 0.49 15.73 45.39
C THR A 3 1.41 14.73 46.12
N LYS A 4 0.87 13.68 46.73
CA LYS A 4 1.66 12.64 47.39
C LYS A 4 2.38 11.82 46.33
N LYS A 5 3.66 11.52 46.50
CA LYS A 5 4.45 10.67 45.57
C LYS A 5 3.78 9.33 45.28
N GLN A 6 3.03 8.76 46.21
CA GLN A 6 2.26 7.51 46.03
C GLN A 6 1.12 7.63 45.01
N ASP A 7 0.53 8.83 44.86
CA ASP A 7 -0.58 9.03 43.89
C ASP A 7 -0.05 9.12 42.44
N LEU A 8 1.24 9.33 42.25
CA LEU A 8 1.87 9.37 40.93
C LEU A 8 2.37 8.00 40.45
N ILE A 9 2.60 7.05 41.38
CA ILE A 9 3.14 5.72 41.08
C ILE A 9 2.01 4.69 40.85
N GLY A 10 0.84 4.91 41.41
CA GLY A 10 -0.29 4.00 41.32
C GLY A 10 -1.19 4.26 40.12
N VAL A 11 -1.63 3.19 39.43
CA VAL A 11 -2.68 3.28 38.41
C VAL A 11 -4.03 3.59 39.12
N ILE A 12 -4.60 4.77 38.82
CA ILE A 12 -5.84 5.24 39.41
C ILE A 12 -7.05 4.85 38.58
N ALA A 13 -6.95 5.01 37.27
CA ALA A 13 -8.02 4.70 36.33
C ALA A 13 -7.89 3.25 35.85
N THR A 14 -8.68 2.36 36.47
CA THR A 14 -8.79 0.93 36.12
C THR A 14 -10.24 0.59 35.81
N ARG A 15 -10.50 -0.46 35.02
CA ARG A 15 -11.86 -0.95 34.75
C ARG A 15 -12.59 -1.36 36.05
N ALA A 16 -11.85 -1.93 36.98
CA ALA A 16 -12.42 -2.30 38.31
C ALA A 16 -12.92 -1.08 39.13
N LYS A 17 -12.39 0.13 38.85
CA LYS A 17 -12.81 1.39 39.49
C LYS A 17 -13.75 2.24 38.66
N ALA A 18 -13.79 2.01 37.34
CA ALA A 18 -14.69 2.69 36.42
C ALA A 18 -16.08 2.02 36.47
N ILE A 19 -17.13 2.78 36.12
CA ILE A 19 -18.48 2.22 35.96
C ILE A 19 -18.47 1.47 34.58
N ASP A 20 -18.06 0.21 34.62
CA ASP A 20 -18.06 -0.64 33.45
C ASP A 20 -18.94 -1.87 33.68
N PHE A 21 -19.91 -2.10 32.79
CA PHE A 21 -20.84 -3.21 32.86
C PHE A 21 -20.25 -4.58 32.46
N TRP A 22 -18.98 -4.59 31.98
CA TRP A 22 -18.34 -5.79 31.43
C TRP A 22 -17.62 -6.67 32.46
N SER A 23 -17.49 -6.21 33.73
CA SER A 23 -16.75 -6.91 34.82
C SER A 23 -17.33 -8.27 35.24
N PHE A 24 -18.44 -8.70 34.65
CA PHE A 24 -19.06 -10.00 34.96
C PHE A 24 -18.53 -11.17 34.11
N MET A 25 -17.77 -10.92 33.04
CA MET A 25 -17.41 -11.95 32.06
C MET A 25 -16.00 -12.52 32.18
N HIS A 26 -15.17 -12.14 33.13
CA HIS A 26 -13.77 -12.59 33.29
C HIS A 26 -12.88 -12.41 32.06
N TYR A 27 -13.43 -12.04 30.92
CA TYR A 27 -12.70 -11.65 29.70
C TYR A 27 -13.44 -10.52 28.98
N LEU A 28 -12.68 -9.75 28.21
CA LEU A 28 -13.22 -8.67 27.38
C LEU A 28 -13.75 -9.24 26.07
N PRO A 29 -15.03 -9.00 25.71
CA PRO A 29 -15.49 -9.35 24.37
C PRO A 29 -14.86 -8.44 23.32
N ASN A 30 -14.57 -9.00 22.15
CA ASN A 30 -14.06 -8.20 21.04
C ASN A 30 -15.07 -7.10 20.67
N PRO A 31 -14.70 -5.80 20.68
CA PRO A 31 -15.60 -4.70 20.42
C PRO A 31 -15.94 -4.50 18.96
N ASP A 32 -15.33 -5.24 18.04
CA ASP A 32 -15.53 -5.13 16.60
C ASP A 32 -17.01 -5.11 16.20
N PRO A 33 -17.48 -4.05 15.50
CA PRO A 33 -18.90 -3.88 15.19
C PRO A 33 -19.43 -4.90 14.18
N VAL A 34 -18.56 -5.39 13.26
CA VAL A 34 -18.95 -6.40 12.26
C VAL A 34 -19.18 -7.74 12.96
N LEU A 35 -18.24 -8.17 13.82
CA LEU A 35 -18.35 -9.41 14.57
C LEU A 35 -19.56 -9.39 15.50
N LYS A 36 -19.80 -8.29 16.20
CA LYS A 36 -20.99 -8.12 17.07
C LYS A 36 -22.29 -8.23 16.28
N LYS A 37 -22.37 -7.56 15.11
CA LYS A 37 -23.58 -7.58 14.27
C LYS A 37 -23.87 -8.94 13.68
N MET A 38 -22.84 -9.70 13.32
CA MET A 38 -22.97 -11.03 12.71
C MET A 38 -23.09 -12.16 13.73
N GLY A 39 -22.79 -11.93 15.02
CA GLY A 39 -22.74 -12.97 16.05
C GLY A 39 -21.70 -14.05 15.74
N ARG A 40 -20.64 -13.71 15.01
CA ARG A 40 -19.57 -14.61 14.61
C ARG A 40 -18.24 -14.17 15.24
N ASP A 41 -17.28 -15.08 15.24
CA ASP A 41 -15.92 -14.77 15.66
C ASP A 41 -15.05 -14.23 14.50
N ILE A 42 -13.81 -13.92 14.81
CA ILE A 42 -12.83 -13.30 13.89
C ILE A 42 -12.53 -14.17 12.66
N SER A 43 -12.83 -15.48 12.67
CA SER A 43 -12.61 -16.41 11.57
C SER A 43 -13.38 -16.01 10.30
N VAL A 44 -14.46 -15.25 10.43
CA VAL A 44 -15.26 -14.75 9.29
C VAL A 44 -14.42 -13.89 8.33
N TYR A 45 -13.40 -13.22 8.82
CA TYR A 45 -12.53 -12.39 7.99
C TYR A 45 -11.65 -13.22 7.06
N ARG A 46 -11.37 -14.50 7.36
CA ARG A 46 -10.63 -15.39 6.46
C ARG A 46 -11.39 -15.70 5.19
N GLU A 47 -12.73 -15.66 5.23
CA GLU A 47 -13.56 -15.90 4.06
C GLU A 47 -13.34 -14.83 2.97
N ILE A 48 -13.15 -13.57 3.35
CA ILE A 48 -12.95 -12.47 2.40
C ILE A 48 -11.53 -12.41 1.83
N LEU A 49 -10.54 -13.04 2.47
CA LEU A 49 -9.19 -13.14 1.93
C LEU A 49 -9.12 -13.93 0.61
N SER A 50 -10.13 -14.78 0.35
CA SER A 50 -10.26 -15.50 -0.93
C SER A 50 -10.68 -14.59 -2.10
N ASP A 51 -11.19 -13.38 -1.83
CA ASP A 51 -11.48 -12.41 -2.88
C ASP A 51 -10.19 -11.95 -3.55
N SER A 52 -10.16 -11.95 -4.87
CA SER A 52 -8.96 -11.65 -5.66
C SER A 52 -8.39 -10.26 -5.40
N HIS A 53 -9.26 -9.27 -5.18
CA HIS A 53 -8.84 -7.89 -4.94
C HIS A 53 -8.33 -7.71 -3.50
N VAL A 54 -9.07 -8.23 -2.51
CA VAL A 54 -8.63 -8.23 -1.10
C VAL A 54 -7.29 -8.94 -0.96
N GLY A 55 -7.18 -10.18 -1.46
CA GLY A 55 -5.95 -10.95 -1.39
C GLY A 55 -4.79 -10.32 -2.17
N GLY A 56 -5.08 -9.59 -3.26
CA GLY A 56 -4.09 -8.81 -4.01
C GLY A 56 -3.51 -7.65 -3.20
N CYS A 57 -4.39 -6.85 -2.59
CA CYS A 57 -3.99 -5.73 -1.72
C CYS A 57 -3.19 -6.21 -0.51
N VAL A 58 -3.65 -7.27 0.17
CA VAL A 58 -2.95 -7.88 1.31
C VAL A 58 -1.55 -8.37 0.94
N ARG A 59 -1.43 -9.11 -0.19
CA ARG A 59 -0.11 -9.56 -0.65
C ARG A 59 0.83 -8.41 -0.96
N ARG A 60 0.34 -7.34 -1.58
CA ARG A 60 1.12 -6.15 -1.90
C ARG A 60 1.63 -5.47 -0.62
N ARG A 61 0.74 -5.24 0.37
CA ARG A 61 1.09 -4.63 1.67
C ARG A 61 2.17 -5.44 2.39
N LYS A 62 1.97 -6.75 2.54
CA LYS A 62 2.95 -7.64 3.17
C LYS A 62 4.27 -7.74 2.40
N ALA A 63 4.22 -7.71 1.07
CA ALA A 63 5.42 -7.74 0.24
C ALA A 63 6.29 -6.49 0.41
N ALA A 64 5.69 -5.32 0.64
CA ALA A 64 6.41 -4.08 0.87
C ALA A 64 7.32 -4.14 2.12
N ILE A 65 6.86 -4.82 3.18
CA ILE A 65 7.67 -5.02 4.40
C ILE A 65 8.73 -6.11 4.21
N LYS A 66 8.36 -7.23 3.58
CA LYS A 66 9.28 -8.34 3.34
C LYS A 66 10.40 -8.02 2.36
N GLY A 67 10.26 -6.93 1.60
CA GLY A 67 11.29 -6.41 0.71
C GLY A 67 12.31 -5.51 1.42
N LEU A 68 12.11 -5.20 2.70
CA LEU A 68 13.09 -4.49 3.51
C LEU A 68 14.16 -5.48 4.00
N GLU A 69 15.39 -4.99 4.08
CA GLU A 69 16.47 -5.70 4.75
C GLU A 69 16.37 -5.49 6.27
N TRP A 70 17.01 -6.37 7.03
CA TRP A 70 17.03 -6.24 8.47
C TRP A 70 18.47 -6.22 9.02
N ARG A 71 18.65 -5.60 10.15
CA ARG A 71 19.91 -5.61 10.91
C ARG A 71 19.63 -5.61 12.41
N ILE A 72 20.61 -6.07 13.18
CA ILE A 72 20.63 -5.98 14.64
C ILE A 72 21.77 -5.05 15.03
N THR A 73 21.47 -3.99 15.80
CA THR A 73 22.50 -3.12 16.33
C THR A 73 23.32 -3.86 17.41
N PRO A 74 24.66 -3.70 17.42
CA PRO A 74 25.50 -4.43 18.36
C PRO A 74 25.26 -3.98 19.81
N THR A 75 25.39 -4.93 20.74
CA THR A 75 25.32 -4.70 22.20
C THR A 75 26.63 -4.16 22.77
N GLY A 76 27.71 -4.20 21.98
CA GLY A 76 29.09 -3.93 22.42
C GLY A 76 29.81 -5.14 23.02
N ASN A 77 29.16 -6.30 23.05
CA ASN A 77 29.76 -7.58 23.40
C ASN A 77 29.80 -8.51 22.19
N GLU A 78 30.96 -8.62 21.55
CA GLU A 78 31.18 -9.35 20.29
C GLU A 78 30.61 -10.77 20.30
N LYS A 79 30.79 -11.52 21.40
CA LYS A 79 30.27 -12.89 21.53
C LYS A 79 28.75 -12.94 21.57
N THR A 80 28.10 -11.97 22.23
CA THR A 80 26.65 -11.88 22.29
C THR A 80 26.11 -11.50 20.92
N ASP A 81 26.77 -10.55 20.25
CA ASP A 81 26.37 -10.07 18.94
C ASP A 81 26.46 -11.17 17.87
N GLU A 82 27.55 -11.96 17.86
CA GLU A 82 27.70 -13.12 16.98
C GLU A 82 26.60 -14.18 17.19
N ILE A 83 26.26 -14.47 18.46
CA ILE A 83 25.19 -15.43 18.78
C ILE A 83 23.83 -14.92 18.28
N LEU A 84 23.52 -13.63 18.48
CA LEU A 84 22.25 -13.05 18.05
C LEU A 84 22.12 -13.01 16.54
N VAL A 85 23.16 -12.59 15.82
CA VAL A 85 23.15 -12.60 14.34
C VAL A 85 22.98 -14.02 13.82
N SER A 86 23.80 -14.95 14.30
CA SER A 86 23.69 -16.37 13.91
C SER A 86 22.30 -16.97 14.20
N LEU A 87 21.68 -16.62 15.31
CA LEU A 87 20.32 -17.06 15.63
C LEU A 87 19.31 -16.56 14.61
N PHE A 88 19.35 -15.26 14.26
CA PHE A 88 18.41 -14.67 13.31
C PHE A 88 18.64 -15.15 11.88
N ASP A 89 19.87 -15.49 11.49
CA ASP A 89 20.17 -16.13 10.20
C ASP A 89 19.53 -17.52 10.08
N HIS A 90 19.36 -18.24 11.19
CA HIS A 90 18.73 -19.56 11.22
C HIS A 90 17.20 -19.49 11.34
N LEU A 91 16.66 -18.42 11.91
CA LEU A 91 15.21 -18.23 12.01
C LEU A 91 14.61 -17.83 10.63
N PRO A 92 13.42 -18.32 10.30
CA PRO A 92 12.72 -17.92 9.08
C PRO A 92 12.11 -16.51 9.23
N VAL A 93 12.97 -15.48 9.35
CA VAL A 93 12.58 -14.10 9.66
C VAL A 93 11.44 -13.59 8.75
N ASN A 94 11.55 -13.80 7.44
CA ASN A 94 10.51 -13.40 6.48
C ASN A 94 9.17 -14.09 6.70
N GLN A 95 9.16 -15.34 7.18
CA GLN A 95 7.93 -16.04 7.52
C GLN A 95 7.33 -15.49 8.81
N ILE A 96 8.17 -15.19 9.81
CA ILE A 96 7.74 -14.59 11.07
C ILE A 96 7.16 -13.19 10.81
N ILE A 97 7.83 -12.37 10.00
CA ILE A 97 7.30 -11.06 9.55
C ILE A 97 5.91 -11.22 8.91
N ASN A 98 5.76 -12.19 8.00
CA ASN A 98 4.47 -12.44 7.35
C ASN A 98 3.35 -12.78 8.34
N GLN A 99 3.68 -13.51 9.44
CA GLN A 99 2.73 -13.85 10.50
C GLN A 99 2.46 -12.64 11.42
N ILE A 100 3.48 -11.86 11.80
CA ILE A 100 3.30 -10.62 12.57
C ILE A 100 2.33 -9.68 11.85
N LEU A 101 2.46 -9.54 10.54
CA LEU A 101 1.60 -8.69 9.72
C LEU A 101 0.14 -9.17 9.61
N ASP A 102 -0.20 -10.36 10.12
CA ASP A 102 -1.61 -10.74 10.30
C ASP A 102 -2.31 -9.86 11.35
N ALA A 103 -1.56 -9.21 12.24
CA ALA A 103 -2.12 -8.24 13.18
C ALA A 103 -2.81 -7.07 12.47
N THR A 104 -2.31 -6.60 11.34
CA THR A 104 -2.95 -5.53 10.56
C THR A 104 -4.31 -5.96 10.02
N LEU A 105 -4.42 -7.23 9.64
CA LEU A 105 -5.63 -7.79 9.04
C LEU A 105 -6.71 -8.10 10.07
N PHE A 106 -6.31 -8.66 11.21
CA PHE A 106 -7.21 -9.18 12.24
C PHE A 106 -7.26 -8.34 13.52
N GLY A 107 -6.45 -7.26 13.59
CA GLY A 107 -6.32 -6.40 14.77
C GLY A 107 -5.19 -6.84 15.70
N TYR A 108 -4.93 -8.13 15.84
CA TYR A 108 -3.83 -8.68 16.63
C TYR A 108 -3.35 -10.02 16.09
N GLN A 109 -2.13 -10.38 16.48
CA GLN A 109 -1.54 -11.69 16.22
C GLN A 109 -0.69 -12.13 17.40
N ALA A 110 -1.01 -13.29 17.95
CA ALA A 110 -0.20 -13.96 18.96
C ALA A 110 0.74 -14.98 18.29
N LEU A 111 2.04 -14.90 18.60
CA LEU A 111 3.04 -15.83 18.10
C LEU A 111 3.64 -16.61 19.28
N GLU A 112 3.54 -17.92 19.24
CA GLU A 112 4.16 -18.78 20.25
C GLU A 112 5.62 -18.96 19.99
N VAL A 113 6.45 -18.73 21.00
CA VAL A 113 7.92 -18.94 20.96
C VAL A 113 8.22 -20.29 21.59
N MET A 114 8.84 -21.19 20.82
CA MET A 114 9.40 -22.44 21.32
C MET A 114 10.85 -22.23 21.71
N TRP A 115 11.14 -22.43 23.00
CA TRP A 115 12.46 -22.29 23.57
C TRP A 115 13.15 -23.63 23.71
N ALA A 116 14.45 -23.70 23.37
CA ALA A 116 15.30 -24.86 23.65
C ALA A 116 16.59 -24.43 24.34
N SER A 117 17.16 -25.35 25.12
CA SER A 117 18.44 -25.13 25.78
C SER A 117 19.56 -25.70 24.90
N GLU A 118 20.37 -24.79 24.36
CA GLU A 118 21.54 -25.13 23.56
C GLU A 118 22.82 -24.53 24.17
N ASN A 119 23.82 -25.33 24.45
CA ASN A 119 25.10 -24.88 25.04
C ASN A 119 24.95 -24.07 26.35
N GLY A 120 23.88 -24.33 27.12
CA GLY A 120 23.58 -23.61 28.35
C GLY A 120 22.84 -22.28 28.16
N LEU A 121 22.50 -21.92 26.93
CA LEU A 121 21.66 -20.78 26.56
C LEU A 121 20.24 -21.24 26.27
N LEU A 122 19.26 -20.44 26.62
CA LEU A 122 17.85 -20.65 26.30
C LEU A 122 17.47 -19.81 25.08
N LEU A 123 17.45 -20.41 23.91
CA LEU A 123 17.26 -19.74 22.63
C LEU A 123 15.94 -20.16 21.96
N PRO A 124 15.28 -19.28 21.21
CA PRO A 124 14.11 -19.63 20.43
C PRO A 124 14.49 -20.50 19.23
N THR A 125 13.84 -21.66 19.09
CA THR A 125 14.05 -22.57 17.95
C THR A 125 12.98 -22.39 16.87
N GLU A 126 11.78 -21.99 17.28
CA GLU A 126 10.67 -21.81 16.36
C GLU A 126 9.72 -20.71 16.91
N ILE A 127 9.16 -19.92 16.01
CA ILE A 127 8.17 -18.88 16.32
C ILE A 127 7.00 -19.03 15.36
N VAL A 128 5.81 -19.34 15.89
CA VAL A 128 4.64 -19.68 15.08
C VAL A 128 3.45 -18.84 15.47
N GLY A 129 2.86 -18.14 14.51
CA GLY A 129 1.59 -17.45 14.67
C GLY A 129 0.45 -18.45 14.91
N LYS A 130 -0.34 -18.21 15.95
CA LYS A 130 -1.49 -19.03 16.29
C LYS A 130 -2.79 -18.35 15.85
N PRO A 131 -3.86 -19.13 15.58
CA PRO A 131 -5.15 -18.57 15.20
C PRO A 131 -5.68 -17.56 16.23
N GLN A 132 -6.14 -16.42 15.78
CA GLN A 132 -6.61 -15.34 16.64
C GLN A 132 -7.79 -15.78 17.52
N GLU A 133 -8.70 -16.60 17.00
CA GLU A 133 -9.88 -17.12 17.72
C GLU A 133 -9.55 -17.96 18.96
N TRP A 134 -8.29 -18.38 19.11
CA TRP A 134 -7.86 -19.12 20.29
C TRP A 134 -7.60 -18.23 21.52
N PHE A 135 -7.55 -16.91 21.33
CA PHE A 135 -7.15 -15.98 22.35
C PHE A 135 -8.26 -15.00 22.72
N VAL A 136 -8.18 -14.52 23.94
CA VAL A 136 -8.99 -13.42 24.50
C VAL A 136 -8.10 -12.57 25.40
N PHE A 137 -8.61 -11.42 25.82
CA PHE A 137 -7.93 -10.55 26.76
C PHE A 137 -8.72 -10.44 28.05
N ASP A 138 -8.02 -10.38 29.20
CA ASP A 138 -8.61 -10.12 30.49
C ASP A 138 -8.87 -8.63 30.74
N GLU A 139 -9.37 -8.30 31.92
CA GLU A 139 -9.66 -6.91 32.35
C GLU A 139 -8.40 -6.02 32.42
N ASP A 140 -7.23 -6.62 32.60
CA ASP A 140 -5.92 -5.93 32.61
C ASP A 140 -5.22 -5.87 31.24
N ASN A 141 -5.94 -6.25 30.16
CA ASN A 141 -5.42 -6.33 28.79
C ASN A 141 -4.33 -7.40 28.60
N ARG A 142 -4.29 -8.44 29.46
CA ARG A 142 -3.35 -9.55 29.31
C ARG A 142 -3.94 -10.61 28.38
N LEU A 143 -3.07 -11.18 27.53
CA LEU A 143 -3.44 -12.26 26.63
C LEU A 143 -3.77 -13.52 27.40
N MET A 144 -4.88 -14.18 27.06
CA MET A 144 -5.30 -15.47 27.58
C MET A 144 -5.58 -16.45 26.45
N LEU A 145 -5.24 -17.72 26.65
CA LEU A 145 -5.51 -18.81 25.71
C LEU A 145 -6.79 -19.53 26.09
N ARG A 146 -7.74 -19.62 25.16
CA ARG A 146 -8.95 -20.47 25.32
C ARG A 146 -8.58 -21.92 25.19
N THR A 147 -8.98 -22.71 26.17
CA THR A 147 -8.81 -24.16 26.17
C THR A 147 -10.18 -24.86 26.13
N LYS A 148 -10.17 -26.18 25.94
CA LYS A 148 -11.42 -26.97 26.00
C LYS A 148 -12.01 -26.98 27.39
N GLU A 149 -11.14 -26.90 28.38
CA GLU A 149 -11.50 -26.91 29.81
C GLU A 149 -11.97 -25.52 30.27
N ASN A 150 -11.38 -24.46 29.74
CA ASN A 150 -11.68 -23.08 30.08
C ASN A 150 -11.87 -22.21 28.83
N ARG A 151 -13.14 -22.00 28.48
CA ARG A 151 -13.52 -21.13 27.35
C ARG A 151 -13.31 -19.62 27.61
N ASN A 152 -13.21 -19.23 28.88
CA ASN A 152 -12.93 -17.84 29.25
C ASN A 152 -11.45 -17.49 29.06
N GLY A 153 -10.59 -18.49 28.94
CA GLY A 153 -9.15 -18.35 28.72
C GLY A 153 -8.35 -18.56 30.01
N ASP A 154 -7.17 -19.15 29.83
CA ASP A 154 -6.13 -19.30 30.85
C ASP A 154 -5.02 -18.30 30.58
N ILE A 155 -4.46 -17.72 31.64
CA ILE A 155 -3.31 -16.80 31.52
C ILE A 155 -2.15 -17.56 30.91
N VAL A 156 -1.56 -16.98 29.84
CA VAL A 156 -0.42 -17.57 29.17
C VAL A 156 0.86 -17.36 29.99
N PRO A 157 1.83 -18.30 29.97
CA PRO A 157 3.12 -18.12 30.63
C PRO A 157 3.86 -16.89 30.09
N GLU A 158 4.59 -16.20 30.95
CA GLU A 158 5.47 -15.10 30.56
C GLU A 158 6.52 -15.55 29.53
N LYS A 159 6.88 -14.65 28.61
CA LYS A 159 7.88 -14.89 27.56
C LYS A 159 7.57 -16.08 26.63
N LYS A 160 6.33 -16.56 26.62
CA LYS A 160 5.89 -17.66 25.77
C LYS A 160 5.19 -17.19 24.50
N PHE A 161 4.50 -16.05 24.54
CA PHE A 161 3.80 -15.49 23.39
C PHE A 161 4.22 -14.05 23.14
N LEU A 162 4.69 -13.78 21.91
CA LEU A 162 4.81 -12.44 21.38
C LEU A 162 3.44 -11.98 20.89
N LEU A 163 3.13 -10.71 21.09
CA LEU A 163 1.84 -10.14 20.70
C LEU A 163 2.08 -8.92 19.79
N ALA A 164 1.68 -9.04 18.54
CA ALA A 164 1.53 -7.91 17.64
C ALA A 164 0.11 -7.37 17.71
N THR A 165 -0.07 -6.05 17.72
CA THR A 165 -1.38 -5.40 17.74
C THR A 165 -1.42 -4.21 16.80
N GLN A 166 -2.54 -4.06 16.10
CA GLN A 166 -2.83 -2.93 15.21
C GLN A 166 -3.70 -1.91 15.93
N GLN A 167 -3.17 -0.72 16.21
CA GLN A 167 -3.93 0.37 16.85
C GLN A 167 -4.73 -0.07 18.11
N ALA A 168 -4.13 -0.95 18.93
CA ALA A 168 -4.74 -1.34 20.19
C ALA A 168 -4.75 -0.17 21.18
N ASP A 169 -5.80 -0.06 21.95
CA ASP A 169 -5.93 0.92 23.02
C ASP A 169 -6.41 0.25 24.32
N TYR A 170 -6.50 1.03 25.41
CA TYR A 170 -6.93 0.50 26.70
C TYR A 170 -8.31 -0.14 26.66
N MET A 171 -9.25 0.41 25.87
CA MET A 171 -10.63 -0.10 25.75
C MET A 171 -10.72 -1.27 24.78
N ASN A 172 -9.80 -1.35 23.83
CA ASN A 172 -9.77 -2.38 22.80
C ASN A 172 -8.37 -3.02 22.67
N PRO A 173 -8.00 -3.97 23.51
CA PRO A 173 -6.73 -4.69 23.41
C PRO A 173 -6.64 -5.60 22.18
N TYR A 174 -7.79 -5.91 21.54
CA TYR A 174 -7.81 -6.68 20.29
C TYR A 174 -7.32 -5.89 19.07
N GLY A 175 -7.15 -4.56 19.21
CA GLY A 175 -6.79 -3.71 18.10
C GLY A 175 -7.93 -3.54 17.08
N ARG A 176 -7.58 -2.97 15.92
CA ARG A 176 -8.51 -2.71 14.82
C ARG A 176 -8.15 -3.54 13.62
N ALA A 177 -9.07 -4.37 13.15
CA ALA A 177 -8.89 -5.22 11.98
C ALA A 177 -9.17 -4.43 10.70
N ASP A 178 -8.20 -4.32 9.80
CA ASP A 178 -8.43 -3.68 8.49
C ASP A 178 -9.42 -4.48 7.64
N LEU A 179 -9.48 -5.80 7.83
CA LEU A 179 -10.50 -6.65 7.20
C LEU A 179 -11.93 -6.31 7.66
N ALA A 180 -12.11 -5.75 8.86
CA ALA A 180 -13.42 -5.26 9.30
C ALA A 180 -13.89 -4.08 8.43
N MET A 181 -12.97 -3.17 8.06
CA MET A 181 -13.30 -1.99 7.24
C MET A 181 -13.74 -2.38 5.83
N CYS A 182 -13.07 -3.34 5.21
CA CYS A 182 -13.41 -3.76 3.84
C CYS A 182 -14.42 -4.91 3.77
N PHE A 183 -14.89 -5.43 4.92
CA PHE A 183 -15.76 -6.62 4.97
C PHE A 183 -17.03 -6.48 4.14
N TRP A 184 -17.75 -5.37 4.33
CA TRP A 184 -18.99 -5.15 3.60
C TRP A 184 -18.76 -4.90 2.11
N ALA A 185 -17.73 -4.16 1.74
CA ALA A 185 -17.39 -3.94 0.34
C ALA A 185 -17.04 -5.24 -0.38
N ALA A 186 -16.27 -6.13 0.26
CA ALA A 186 -15.93 -7.44 -0.28
C ALA A 186 -17.18 -8.36 -0.38
N THR A 187 -18.04 -8.36 0.63
CA THR A 187 -19.28 -9.16 0.65
C THR A 187 -20.25 -8.70 -0.42
N PHE A 188 -20.47 -7.39 -0.55
CA PHE A 188 -21.36 -6.80 -1.56
C PHE A 188 -20.81 -6.97 -2.99
N LYS A 189 -19.50 -6.88 -3.17
CA LYS A 189 -18.84 -7.19 -4.44
C LYS A 189 -19.16 -8.62 -4.89
N LYS A 190 -19.05 -9.60 -3.99
CA LYS A 190 -19.38 -11.01 -4.29
C LYS A 190 -20.86 -11.18 -4.64
N GLY A 191 -21.77 -10.51 -3.92
CA GLY A 191 -23.19 -10.47 -4.23
C GLY A 191 -23.49 -9.79 -5.57
N GLY A 192 -22.87 -8.64 -5.83
CA GLY A 192 -22.99 -7.88 -7.07
C GLY A 192 -22.58 -8.68 -8.30
N PHE A 193 -21.52 -9.47 -8.22
CA PHE A 193 -21.12 -10.40 -9.28
C PHE A 193 -22.20 -11.42 -9.61
N LYS A 194 -22.85 -11.97 -8.59
CA LYS A 194 -23.94 -12.92 -8.80
C LYS A 194 -25.11 -12.27 -9.54
N PHE A 195 -25.55 -11.10 -9.09
CA PHE A 195 -26.62 -10.37 -9.75
C PHE A 195 -26.26 -9.94 -11.17
N TRP A 196 -25.02 -9.55 -11.41
CA TRP A 196 -24.55 -9.21 -12.76
C TRP A 196 -24.58 -10.43 -13.70
N LEU A 197 -24.17 -11.60 -13.21
CA LEU A 197 -24.23 -12.84 -13.97
C LEU A 197 -25.68 -13.21 -14.33
N GLU A 198 -26.58 -13.17 -13.34
CA GLU A 198 -28.01 -13.39 -13.55
C GLU A 198 -28.61 -12.39 -14.54
N PHE A 199 -28.19 -11.13 -14.49
CA PHE A 199 -28.58 -10.11 -15.46
C PHE A 199 -28.04 -10.43 -16.86
N ALA A 200 -26.76 -10.82 -16.98
CA ALA A 200 -26.13 -11.16 -18.23
C ALA A 200 -26.79 -12.40 -18.88
N GLU A 201 -27.11 -13.43 -18.11
CA GLU A 201 -27.86 -14.59 -18.57
C GLU A 201 -29.26 -14.21 -19.08
N LYS A 202 -29.97 -13.36 -18.34
CA LYS A 202 -31.36 -12.99 -18.66
C LYS A 202 -31.45 -12.02 -19.83
N TYR A 203 -30.53 -11.07 -19.97
CA TYR A 203 -30.60 -10.03 -20.99
C TYR A 203 -29.52 -10.12 -22.08
N GLY A 204 -28.50 -10.96 -21.88
CA GLY A 204 -27.45 -11.24 -22.86
C GLY A 204 -27.88 -12.18 -23.96
N SER A 205 -28.88 -13.04 -23.71
CA SER A 205 -29.46 -13.92 -24.71
C SER A 205 -30.71 -13.28 -25.33
N PRO A 206 -30.84 -13.24 -26.65
CA PRO A 206 -32.02 -12.69 -27.30
C PRO A 206 -33.23 -13.57 -26.98
N TRP A 207 -34.33 -12.93 -26.60
CA TRP A 207 -35.60 -13.60 -26.42
C TRP A 207 -36.32 -13.66 -27.77
N LEU A 208 -36.62 -14.87 -28.24
CA LEU A 208 -37.40 -15.04 -29.44
C LEU A 208 -38.89 -15.06 -29.10
N VAL A 209 -39.64 -14.20 -29.74
CA VAL A 209 -41.10 -14.19 -29.66
C VAL A 209 -41.66 -14.54 -31.05
N GLY A 210 -42.22 -15.72 -31.18
CA GLY A 210 -42.93 -16.12 -32.37
C GLY A 210 -44.37 -15.62 -32.35
N LYS A 211 -44.84 -15.03 -33.44
CA LYS A 211 -46.24 -14.62 -33.60
C LYS A 211 -47.01 -15.64 -34.45
N TYR A 212 -48.16 -15.99 -33.98
CA TYR A 212 -49.04 -16.91 -34.71
C TYR A 212 -50.46 -16.34 -34.84
N PRO A 213 -51.24 -16.65 -35.96
CA PRO A 213 -52.60 -16.18 -36.11
C PRO A 213 -53.52 -16.83 -35.04
N ARG A 214 -54.58 -16.11 -34.62
CA ARG A 214 -55.51 -16.56 -33.57
C ARG A 214 -56.23 -17.87 -33.90
N ASN A 215 -56.31 -18.24 -35.15
CA ASN A 215 -56.91 -19.48 -35.59
C ASN A 215 -55.93 -20.67 -35.73
N ALA A 216 -54.67 -20.45 -35.35
CA ALA A 216 -53.71 -21.54 -35.35
C ALA A 216 -54.09 -22.63 -34.32
N ASN A 217 -53.85 -23.88 -34.70
CA ASN A 217 -54.13 -25.01 -33.83
C ASN A 217 -52.95 -25.27 -32.89
N ALA A 218 -53.18 -26.05 -31.84
CA ALA A 218 -52.14 -26.30 -30.82
C ALA A 218 -50.88 -26.95 -31.42
N HIS A 219 -51.01 -27.79 -32.44
CA HIS A 219 -49.86 -28.44 -33.08
C HIS A 219 -48.99 -27.44 -33.86
N GLU A 220 -49.57 -26.46 -34.51
CA GLU A 220 -48.84 -25.42 -35.25
C GLU A 220 -48.06 -24.50 -34.27
N ILE A 221 -48.64 -24.25 -33.09
CA ILE A 221 -47.99 -23.47 -32.02
C ILE A 221 -46.82 -24.26 -31.46
N ASP A 222 -46.99 -25.56 -31.19
CA ASP A 222 -45.91 -26.42 -30.66
C ASP A 222 -44.77 -26.57 -31.68
N GLU A 223 -45.07 -26.74 -32.98
CA GLU A 223 -44.04 -26.76 -34.03
C GLU A 223 -43.27 -25.46 -34.16
N LEU A 224 -43.93 -24.33 -33.98
CA LEU A 224 -43.27 -23.01 -33.95
C LEU A 224 -42.34 -22.90 -32.75
N LEU A 225 -42.80 -23.28 -31.55
CA LEU A 225 -41.98 -23.30 -30.32
C LEU A 225 -40.77 -24.21 -30.46
N ASP A 226 -40.96 -25.44 -30.92
CA ASP A 226 -39.90 -26.42 -31.16
C ASP A 226 -38.84 -25.91 -32.16
N SER A 227 -39.30 -25.21 -33.20
CA SER A 227 -38.40 -24.63 -34.20
C SER A 227 -37.57 -23.49 -33.65
N MET A 228 -38.18 -22.65 -32.83
CA MET A 228 -37.50 -21.53 -32.17
C MET A 228 -36.53 -22.03 -31.09
N GLU A 229 -36.90 -23.04 -30.29
CA GLU A 229 -36.04 -23.65 -29.29
C GLU A 229 -34.78 -24.28 -29.90
N LYS A 230 -34.92 -24.96 -31.04
CA LYS A 230 -33.81 -25.54 -31.81
C LYS A 230 -32.85 -24.48 -32.37
N MET A 231 -33.33 -23.26 -32.65
CA MET A 231 -32.50 -22.18 -33.21
C MET A 231 -31.56 -21.56 -32.21
N LEU A 232 -31.94 -21.42 -30.94
CA LEU A 232 -31.16 -20.62 -29.97
C LEU A 232 -30.89 -21.31 -28.63
N GLY A 233 -31.55 -22.43 -28.31
CA GLY A 233 -31.38 -23.10 -27.00
C GLY A 233 -31.75 -22.25 -25.79
N THR A 234 -32.47 -21.16 -25.97
CA THR A 234 -32.83 -20.16 -24.95
C THR A 234 -34.34 -20.04 -24.79
N ALA A 235 -34.81 -19.26 -23.82
CA ALA A 235 -36.21 -19.04 -23.55
C ALA A 235 -36.96 -18.50 -24.79
N VAL A 236 -38.02 -19.20 -25.21
CA VAL A 236 -38.87 -18.88 -26.34
C VAL A 236 -40.30 -18.68 -25.88
N ALA A 237 -41.03 -17.81 -26.53
CA ALA A 237 -42.45 -17.60 -26.31
C ALA A 237 -43.21 -17.51 -27.63
N ALA A 238 -44.40 -18.10 -27.70
CA ALA A 238 -45.31 -17.94 -28.83
C ALA A 238 -46.57 -17.19 -28.36
N ILE A 239 -46.95 -16.16 -29.10
CA ILE A 239 -48.11 -15.31 -28.77
C ILE A 239 -48.99 -15.12 -30.00
N PRO A 240 -50.31 -14.90 -29.87
CA PRO A 240 -51.16 -14.48 -30.97
C PRO A 240 -50.66 -13.22 -31.66
N ASP A 241 -50.85 -13.08 -32.98
CA ASP A 241 -50.37 -11.95 -33.79
C ASP A 241 -50.97 -10.60 -33.39
N ASP A 242 -52.12 -10.62 -32.73
CA ASP A 242 -52.80 -9.44 -32.17
C ASP A 242 -52.48 -9.16 -30.70
N SER A 243 -51.56 -9.91 -30.12
CA SER A 243 -51.06 -9.72 -28.75
C SER A 243 -49.64 -9.22 -28.80
N SER A 244 -49.26 -8.37 -27.87
CA SER A 244 -47.87 -7.91 -27.69
C SER A 244 -47.42 -8.23 -26.28
N ILE A 245 -46.17 -8.68 -26.15
CA ILE A 245 -45.44 -8.72 -24.88
C ILE A 245 -44.44 -7.60 -24.94
N ASP A 246 -44.76 -6.50 -24.28
CA ASP A 246 -43.79 -5.41 -24.13
C ASP A 246 -43.02 -5.63 -22.86
N MET A 247 -41.70 -5.84 -22.99
CA MET A 247 -40.82 -5.71 -21.82
C MET A 247 -40.71 -4.23 -21.46
N LEU A 248 -41.15 -3.85 -20.26
CA LEU A 248 -40.82 -2.56 -19.68
C LEU A 248 -39.30 -2.53 -19.46
N GLU A 249 -38.58 -2.16 -20.51
CA GLU A 249 -37.15 -1.86 -20.41
C GLU A 249 -37.01 -0.54 -19.66
N SER A 250 -36.47 -0.58 -18.46
CA SER A 250 -35.97 0.65 -17.82
C SER A 250 -34.78 1.15 -18.64
N GLY A 251 -35.08 2.09 -19.56
CA GLY A 251 -34.13 2.88 -20.36
C GLY A 251 -32.83 2.19 -20.81
N SER A 252 -32.46 2.40 -22.05
CA SER A 252 -31.26 1.94 -22.80
C SER A 252 -30.39 0.83 -22.16
N LYS A 253 -30.30 -0.28 -22.84
CA LYS A 253 -29.53 -1.50 -22.46
C LYS A 253 -28.09 -1.27 -22.01
N GLY A 254 -27.48 -0.14 -22.38
CA GLY A 254 -26.13 0.26 -21.93
C GLY A 254 -26.09 0.77 -20.48
N GLY A 255 -27.15 1.43 -20.00
CA GLY A 255 -27.15 2.03 -18.65
C GLY A 255 -27.20 1.01 -17.51
N SER A 256 -27.91 -0.11 -17.71
CA SER A 256 -28.04 -1.12 -16.63
C SER A 256 -26.76 -1.90 -16.39
N SER A 257 -25.99 -2.23 -17.42
CA SER A 257 -24.69 -2.90 -17.29
C SER A 257 -23.66 -1.97 -16.64
N GLN A 258 -23.72 -0.67 -16.95
CA GLN A 258 -22.84 0.34 -16.38
C GLN A 258 -23.01 0.44 -14.84
N VAL A 259 -24.23 0.38 -14.34
CA VAL A 259 -24.50 0.42 -12.88
C VAL A 259 -23.82 -0.70 -12.13
N PHE A 260 -23.77 -1.92 -12.69
CA PHE A 260 -23.05 -3.03 -12.06
C PHE A 260 -21.53 -2.82 -12.09
N ASP A 261 -21.00 -2.33 -13.22
CA ASP A 261 -19.56 -2.06 -13.32
C ASP A 261 -19.13 -0.95 -12.35
N ASP A 262 -19.87 0.15 -12.30
CA ASP A 262 -19.62 1.26 -11.37
C ASP A 262 -19.68 0.80 -9.91
N PHE A 263 -20.66 -0.05 -9.56
CA PHE A 263 -20.78 -0.61 -8.23
C PHE A 263 -19.60 -1.52 -7.88
N LEU A 264 -19.17 -2.38 -8.80
CA LEU A 264 -18.01 -3.24 -8.57
C LEU A 264 -16.71 -2.45 -8.47
N ARG A 265 -16.55 -1.38 -9.26
CA ARG A 265 -15.42 -0.45 -9.17
C ARG A 265 -15.39 0.25 -7.81
N TYR A 266 -16.54 0.78 -7.37
CA TYR A 266 -16.66 1.39 -6.05
C TYR A 266 -16.26 0.41 -4.93
N CYS A 267 -16.74 -0.83 -4.96
CA CYS A 267 -16.35 -1.84 -3.96
C CYS A 267 -14.84 -2.13 -3.98
N LYS A 268 -14.21 -2.18 -5.17
CA LYS A 268 -12.75 -2.36 -5.28
C LYS A 268 -11.99 -1.17 -4.71
N SER A 269 -12.44 0.05 -5.01
CA SER A 269 -11.85 1.28 -4.47
C SER A 269 -11.89 1.31 -2.95
N GLU A 270 -13.04 1.03 -2.32
CA GLU A 270 -13.18 0.96 -0.86
C GLU A 270 -12.25 -0.08 -0.24
N ILE A 271 -12.10 -1.26 -0.86
CA ILE A 271 -11.18 -2.30 -0.40
C ILE A 271 -9.73 -1.81 -0.48
N ALA A 272 -9.34 -1.17 -1.59
CA ALA A 272 -7.98 -0.65 -1.77
C ALA A 272 -7.66 0.46 -0.75
N ILE A 273 -8.59 1.40 -0.52
CA ILE A 273 -8.45 2.45 0.48
C ILE A 273 -8.29 1.86 1.88
N ALA A 274 -9.11 0.87 2.25
CA ALA A 274 -9.03 0.25 3.56
C ALA A 274 -7.70 -0.47 3.82
N LEU A 275 -7.12 -1.14 2.81
CA LEU A 275 -5.93 -1.98 2.96
C LEU A 275 -4.62 -1.28 2.60
N LEU A 276 -4.65 -0.33 1.65
CA LEU A 276 -3.47 0.35 1.11
C LEU A 276 -3.46 1.86 1.36
N GLY A 277 -4.52 2.41 1.98
CA GLY A 277 -4.71 3.85 2.20
C GLY A 277 -5.02 4.64 0.94
N GLN A 278 -5.02 4.02 -0.24
CA GLN A 278 -5.23 4.67 -1.52
C GLN A 278 -5.72 3.67 -2.58
N ASN A 279 -6.31 4.16 -3.68
CA ASN A 279 -6.80 3.37 -4.79
C ASN A 279 -6.09 3.66 -6.13
N GLN A 280 -5.30 4.75 -6.23
CA GLN A 280 -4.69 5.22 -7.47
C GLN A 280 -3.77 4.20 -8.16
N THR A 281 -3.14 3.32 -7.39
CA THR A 281 -2.28 2.26 -7.95
C THR A 281 -3.05 1.00 -8.35
N THR A 282 -4.36 0.93 -8.09
CA THR A 282 -5.22 -0.22 -8.38
C THR A 282 -6.29 0.07 -9.43
N GLU A 283 -6.48 1.33 -9.81
CA GLU A 283 -7.44 1.77 -10.82
C GLU A 283 -6.79 1.93 -12.20
N ALA A 284 -7.52 1.55 -13.25
CA ALA A 284 -7.01 1.59 -14.64
C ALA A 284 -6.86 3.02 -15.20
N GLU A 285 -7.56 3.99 -14.61
CA GLU A 285 -7.60 5.39 -15.07
C GLU A 285 -6.60 6.29 -14.32
N ALA A 286 -5.78 5.73 -13.42
CA ALA A 286 -4.79 6.50 -12.69
C ALA A 286 -3.70 7.05 -13.61
N ASN A 287 -3.41 8.35 -13.50
CA ASN A 287 -2.26 8.95 -14.18
C ASN A 287 -0.98 8.80 -13.34
N ARG A 288 0.19 9.06 -13.98
CA ARG A 288 1.49 8.90 -13.33
C ARG A 288 1.62 9.75 -12.04
N ALA A 289 1.12 10.98 -12.04
CA ALA A 289 1.23 11.88 -10.88
C ALA A 289 0.40 11.37 -9.70
N SER A 290 -0.86 10.95 -9.94
CA SER A 290 -1.72 10.37 -8.89
C SER A 290 -1.19 9.03 -8.38
N ALA A 291 -0.62 8.19 -9.26
CA ALA A 291 0.01 6.94 -8.86
C ALA A 291 1.25 7.18 -7.98
N THR A 292 2.06 8.21 -8.27
CA THR A 292 3.21 8.59 -7.44
C THR A 292 2.78 9.07 -6.06
N ALA A 293 1.78 9.94 -5.97
CA ALA A 293 1.21 10.39 -4.68
C ALA A 293 0.62 9.20 -3.88
N GLY A 294 -0.06 8.26 -4.56
CA GLY A 294 -0.56 7.04 -3.91
C GLY A 294 0.55 6.14 -3.36
N LEU A 295 1.74 6.13 -3.99
CA LEU A 295 2.90 5.38 -3.49
C LEU A 295 3.47 5.99 -2.22
N GLU A 296 3.43 7.32 -2.04
CA GLU A 296 3.84 7.98 -0.80
C GLU A 296 2.95 7.54 0.38
N VAL A 297 1.63 7.57 0.20
CA VAL A 297 0.68 7.07 1.23
C VAL A 297 0.95 5.60 1.56
N THR A 298 1.25 4.77 0.55
CA THR A 298 1.59 3.36 0.78
C THR A 298 2.91 3.20 1.56
N ARG A 299 3.87 4.11 1.39
CA ARG A 299 5.11 4.12 2.18
C ARG A 299 4.88 4.44 3.65
N ASP A 300 4.00 5.41 3.95
CA ASP A 300 3.65 5.74 5.34
C ASP A 300 3.05 4.54 6.08
N ILE A 301 2.15 3.79 5.41
CA ILE A 301 1.57 2.56 5.96
C ILE A 301 2.64 1.47 6.11
N ARG A 302 3.53 1.32 5.14
CA ARG A 302 4.66 0.39 5.21
C ARG A 302 5.52 0.67 6.43
N ASP A 303 5.87 1.93 6.66
CA ASP A 303 6.75 2.33 7.74
C ASP A 303 6.09 2.14 9.12
N ASP A 304 4.76 2.29 9.22
CA ASP A 304 4.00 1.97 10.43
C ASP A 304 3.96 0.46 10.69
N ASP A 305 3.68 -0.33 9.66
CA ASP A 305 3.72 -1.80 9.71
C ASP A 305 5.14 -2.30 10.08
N ALA A 306 6.19 -1.67 9.55
CA ALA A 306 7.59 -2.00 9.88
C ALA A 306 7.89 -1.77 11.37
N ARG A 307 7.48 -0.64 11.94
CA ARG A 307 7.63 -0.35 13.39
C ARG A 307 6.93 -1.40 14.26
N MET A 308 5.75 -1.89 13.84
CA MET A 308 5.08 -2.97 14.57
C MET A 308 5.90 -4.27 14.53
N VAL A 309 6.48 -4.63 13.38
CA VAL A 309 7.35 -5.80 13.22
C VAL A 309 8.60 -5.65 14.09
N GLU A 310 9.27 -4.50 14.01
CA GLU A 310 10.45 -4.17 14.83
C GLU A 310 10.14 -4.28 16.33
N GLY A 311 8.99 -3.77 16.76
CA GLY A 311 8.55 -3.85 18.15
C GLY A 311 8.45 -5.28 18.67
N VAL A 312 7.93 -6.20 17.85
CA VAL A 312 7.82 -7.63 18.21
C VAL A 312 9.19 -8.30 18.29
N PHE A 313 10.08 -8.04 17.31
CA PHE A 313 11.44 -8.60 17.37
C PHE A 313 12.28 -7.98 18.48
N ASN A 314 12.10 -6.71 18.77
CA ASN A 314 12.79 -6.04 19.89
C ASN A 314 12.34 -6.61 21.24
N GLN A 315 11.05 -6.97 21.37
CA GLN A 315 10.57 -7.70 22.56
C GLN A 315 11.22 -9.09 22.68
N LEU A 316 11.35 -9.81 21.55
CA LEU A 316 12.05 -11.12 21.52
C LEU A 316 13.52 -10.97 21.95
N LEU A 317 14.24 -10.01 21.38
CA LEU A 317 15.63 -9.70 21.73
C LEU A 317 15.79 -9.38 23.21
N ALA A 318 14.90 -8.56 23.77
CA ALA A 318 14.90 -8.26 25.18
C ALA A 318 14.73 -9.52 26.05
N TRP A 319 13.84 -10.44 25.67
CA TRP A 319 13.66 -11.72 26.39
C TRP A 319 14.90 -12.60 26.28
N ILE A 320 15.51 -12.70 25.09
CA ILE A 320 16.75 -13.48 24.90
C ILE A 320 17.87 -12.93 25.78
N CYS A 321 18.05 -11.61 25.80
CA CYS A 321 19.06 -10.98 26.62
C CYS A 321 18.78 -11.19 28.11
N GLU A 322 17.56 -11.01 28.58
CA GLU A 322 17.20 -11.20 29.99
C GLU A 322 17.41 -12.65 30.47
N LEU A 323 17.19 -13.62 29.60
CA LEU A 323 17.32 -15.04 29.92
C LEU A 323 18.76 -15.55 29.89
N ASN A 324 19.64 -14.93 29.09
CA ASN A 324 20.96 -15.51 28.78
C ASN A 324 22.14 -14.58 29.04
N PHE A 325 21.94 -13.26 28.96
CA PHE A 325 23.06 -12.32 28.90
C PHE A 325 22.87 -11.18 29.89
N HIS A 326 23.99 -10.66 30.42
CA HIS A 326 24.02 -9.41 31.17
C HIS A 326 24.57 -8.34 30.23
N VAL A 327 23.69 -7.65 29.50
CA VAL A 327 24.04 -6.57 28.60
C VAL A 327 23.65 -5.23 29.20
N GLU A 328 24.49 -4.21 29.02
CA GLU A 328 24.19 -2.84 29.45
C GLU A 328 23.24 -2.14 28.45
N THR A 329 23.39 -2.45 27.17
CA THR A 329 22.59 -1.91 26.09
C THR A 329 21.87 -3.06 25.37
N LEU A 330 20.54 -2.96 25.25
CA LEU A 330 19.78 -3.95 24.48
C LEU A 330 20.05 -3.79 22.98
N PRO A 331 20.20 -4.90 22.25
CA PRO A 331 20.27 -4.88 20.79
C PRO A 331 18.92 -4.45 20.21
N ILE A 332 18.94 -3.77 19.07
CA ILE A 332 17.76 -3.28 18.39
C ILE A 332 17.70 -3.94 17.01
N PHE A 333 16.57 -4.57 16.72
CA PHE A 333 16.22 -5.04 15.38
C PHE A 333 15.61 -3.88 14.61
N GLU A 334 16.14 -3.60 13.44
CA GLU A 334 15.69 -2.53 12.54
C GLU A 334 15.46 -3.09 11.14
N LEU A 335 14.38 -2.65 10.51
CA LEU A 335 14.11 -2.84 9.08
C LEU A 335 14.56 -1.59 8.33
N TYR A 336 15.26 -1.76 7.22
CA TYR A 336 15.73 -0.65 6.42
C TYR A 336 15.58 -0.95 4.92
N GLU A 337 15.38 0.09 4.15
CA GLU A 337 15.43 0.01 2.70
C GLU A 337 16.89 0.07 2.28
N GLN A 338 17.37 -0.95 1.56
CA GLN A 338 18.70 -0.88 0.98
C GLN A 338 18.73 0.31 0.03
N GLU A 339 19.52 1.33 0.37
CA GLU A 339 19.69 2.49 -0.49
C GLU A 339 20.17 2.00 -1.86
N SER A 340 19.25 1.91 -2.82
CA SER A 340 19.66 1.82 -4.21
C SER A 340 20.49 3.07 -4.49
N ILE A 341 21.66 2.91 -5.09
CA ILE A 341 22.50 4.04 -5.52
C ILE A 341 21.58 4.95 -6.32
N ASP A 342 21.08 6.01 -5.66
CA ASP A 342 20.09 6.89 -6.27
C ASP A 342 20.83 7.70 -7.32
N LYS A 343 20.46 7.51 -8.60
CA LYS A 343 20.99 8.28 -9.71
C LYS A 343 20.92 9.78 -9.45
N LEU A 344 19.81 10.23 -8.81
CA LEU A 344 19.62 11.62 -8.40
C LEU A 344 20.63 12.07 -7.34
N GLN A 345 21.00 11.18 -6.41
CA GLN A 345 22.03 11.48 -5.39
C GLN A 345 23.41 11.56 -6.03
N ALA A 346 23.73 10.65 -6.97
CA ALA A 346 24.98 10.68 -7.70
C ALA A 346 25.08 11.93 -8.59
N GLU A 347 24.01 12.34 -9.25
CA GLU A 347 23.92 13.57 -10.04
C GLU A 347 24.08 14.81 -9.15
N ARG A 348 23.39 14.87 -8.00
CA ARG A 348 23.54 15.94 -7.02
C ARG A 348 24.97 16.04 -6.50
N ASP A 349 25.58 14.93 -6.11
CA ASP A 349 26.94 14.91 -5.57
C ASP A 349 27.96 15.26 -6.69
N GLY A 350 27.70 14.85 -7.93
CA GLY A 350 28.47 15.29 -9.11
C GLY A 350 28.39 16.80 -9.35
N LEU A 351 27.19 17.40 -9.24
CA LEU A 351 27.00 18.84 -9.33
C LEU A 351 27.71 19.59 -8.20
N LEU A 352 27.63 19.11 -6.95
CA LEU A 352 28.31 19.70 -5.80
C LEU A 352 29.83 19.61 -5.94
N ALA A 353 30.36 18.49 -6.44
CA ALA A 353 31.78 18.32 -6.77
C ALA A 353 32.22 19.30 -7.86
N GLY A 354 31.39 19.52 -8.90
CA GLY A 354 31.61 20.53 -9.94
C GLY A 354 31.65 21.96 -9.41
N LEU A 355 30.94 22.25 -8.31
CA LEU A 355 30.99 23.55 -7.59
C LEU A 355 32.16 23.66 -6.60
N GLY A 356 33.03 22.65 -6.53
CA GLY A 356 34.22 22.65 -5.69
C GLY A 356 34.05 22.02 -4.32
N VAL A 357 32.91 21.38 -4.02
CA VAL A 357 32.72 20.61 -2.78
C VAL A 357 33.53 19.31 -2.88
N GLN A 358 34.38 19.05 -1.88
CA GLN A 358 35.15 17.81 -1.80
C GLN A 358 34.47 16.85 -0.81
N PHE A 359 34.13 15.67 -1.27
CA PHE A 359 33.59 14.60 -0.43
C PHE A 359 34.73 13.79 0.20
N THR A 360 34.53 13.33 1.42
CA THR A 360 35.48 12.42 2.09
C THR A 360 35.33 11.01 1.53
N GLU A 361 36.42 10.24 1.52
CA GLU A 361 36.42 8.82 1.13
C GLU A 361 35.37 8.02 1.93
N GLN A 362 35.25 8.26 3.24
CA GLN A 362 34.23 7.66 4.09
C GLN A 362 32.79 8.00 3.66
N TYR A 363 32.55 9.21 3.18
CA TYR A 363 31.24 9.59 2.65
C TYR A 363 30.90 8.79 1.40
N ILE A 364 31.86 8.70 0.44
CA ILE A 364 31.68 7.99 -0.82
C ILE A 364 31.49 6.49 -0.55
N MET A 365 32.32 5.87 0.29
CA MET A 365 32.17 4.45 0.65
C MET A 365 30.79 4.16 1.26
N ARG A 366 30.36 4.96 2.23
CA ARG A 366 29.07 4.77 2.90
C ARG A 366 27.89 5.05 1.96
N THR A 367 27.97 6.08 1.12
CA THR A 367 26.86 6.54 0.27
C THR A 367 26.68 5.68 -0.96
N TYR A 368 27.76 5.14 -1.52
CA TYR A 368 27.74 4.35 -2.76
C TYR A 368 28.03 2.87 -2.55
N GLY A 369 28.21 2.42 -1.30
CA GLY A 369 28.39 1.01 -0.97
C GLY A 369 29.71 0.39 -1.43
N PHE A 370 30.79 1.21 -1.58
CA PHE A 370 32.11 0.69 -1.94
C PHE A 370 32.82 0.09 -0.72
N GLU A 371 33.50 -1.02 -0.92
CA GLU A 371 34.34 -1.66 0.11
C GLU A 371 35.75 -1.03 0.17
N GLU A 372 36.46 -1.28 1.27
CA GLU A 372 37.82 -0.75 1.48
C GLU A 372 38.78 -1.33 0.43
N GLY A 373 39.25 -0.48 -0.48
CA GLY A 373 40.10 -0.88 -1.62
C GLY A 373 39.46 -0.77 -3.01
N ASP A 374 38.15 -0.56 -3.09
CA ASP A 374 37.44 -0.39 -4.37
C ASP A 374 37.67 1.00 -4.99
N ILE A 375 38.06 1.99 -4.18
CA ILE A 375 38.28 3.36 -4.63
C ILE A 375 39.71 3.79 -4.36
N VAL A 376 40.37 4.29 -5.38
CA VAL A 376 41.65 5.02 -5.25
C VAL A 376 41.36 6.50 -5.47
N VAL A 377 41.23 7.26 -4.38
CA VAL A 377 41.15 8.73 -4.48
C VAL A 377 42.50 9.26 -4.87
N ALA A 378 42.65 9.71 -6.10
CA ALA A 378 43.88 10.41 -6.52
C ALA A 378 44.07 11.68 -5.69
N ALA A 379 45.20 11.78 -4.98
CA ALA A 379 45.54 12.98 -4.23
C ALA A 379 45.53 14.20 -5.16
N PRO A 380 44.98 15.35 -4.77
CA PRO A 380 44.95 16.53 -5.61
C PRO A 380 46.34 16.95 -5.95
N GLU A 381 46.76 16.79 -7.21
CA GLU A 381 47.97 17.40 -7.73
C GLU A 381 47.86 18.92 -7.60
N LYS A 382 48.81 19.53 -6.91
CA LYS A 382 48.96 20.97 -6.87
C LYS A 382 49.31 21.43 -8.28
N SER A 383 48.32 21.73 -9.10
CA SER A 383 48.53 22.30 -10.46
C SER A 383 49.15 23.68 -10.35
N ALA A 384 50.44 23.75 -10.63
CA ALA A 384 51.10 25.00 -10.99
C ALA A 384 50.47 25.47 -12.34
N VAL A 385 49.94 26.68 -12.31
CA VAL A 385 49.40 27.38 -13.48
C VAL A 385 50.45 27.40 -14.59
N LYS A 386 50.23 26.66 -15.67
CA LYS A 386 50.86 26.90 -16.98
C LYS A 386 49.75 27.10 -18.00
N ASN A 387 49.62 28.34 -18.44
CA ASN A 387 48.87 28.68 -19.67
C ASN A 387 49.44 27.92 -20.85
N THR A 388 48.68 26.97 -21.35
CA THR A 388 48.79 26.55 -22.76
C THR A 388 47.37 26.20 -23.21
N ALA A 389 46.90 26.99 -24.18
CA ALA A 389 45.69 26.66 -24.91
C ALA A 389 45.94 25.35 -25.65
N ASP A 390 45.22 24.31 -25.28
CA ASP A 390 45.12 23.10 -26.07
C ASP A 390 43.66 22.61 -26.07
N PHE A 391 43.27 22.21 -27.27
CA PHE A 391 41.92 21.87 -27.67
C PHE A 391 41.33 20.79 -26.74
N ALA A 392 40.34 21.14 -25.93
CA ALA A 392 39.44 20.17 -25.30
C ALA A 392 38.59 19.57 -26.44
N GLU A 393 38.76 18.29 -26.74
CA GLU A 393 37.78 17.52 -27.49
C GLU A 393 36.46 17.59 -26.70
N ALA A 394 35.46 18.26 -27.29
CA ALA A 394 34.13 18.33 -26.75
C ALA A 394 33.56 16.91 -26.66
N ILE A 395 33.19 16.47 -25.45
CA ILE A 395 32.33 15.30 -25.27
C ILE A 395 31.05 15.57 -26.09
N PRO A 396 30.67 14.70 -27.02
CA PRO A 396 29.46 14.94 -27.81
C PRO A 396 28.25 15.00 -26.87
N GLN A 397 27.72 16.21 -26.69
CA GLN A 397 26.43 16.40 -26.02
C GLN A 397 25.40 15.53 -26.73
N SER A 398 24.56 14.84 -25.95
CA SER A 398 23.50 14.04 -26.55
C SER A 398 22.55 14.99 -27.32
N ILE A 399 22.06 14.58 -28.46
CA ILE A 399 21.13 15.37 -29.28
C ILE A 399 19.93 15.81 -28.43
N VAL A 400 19.55 15.01 -27.44
CA VAL A 400 18.46 15.28 -26.50
C VAL A 400 18.79 16.45 -25.57
N GLU A 401 20.01 16.53 -25.04
CA GLU A 401 20.50 17.66 -24.22
C GLU A 401 20.52 18.96 -25.01
N THR A 402 21.01 18.93 -26.24
CA THR A 402 21.03 20.10 -27.13
C THR A 402 19.62 20.61 -27.44
N ILE A 403 18.64 19.70 -27.66
CA ILE A 403 17.23 20.05 -27.87
C ILE A 403 16.64 20.63 -26.59
N GLY A 404 16.99 20.09 -25.42
CA GLY A 404 16.57 20.59 -24.12
C GLY A 404 17.05 22.03 -23.87
N GLU A 405 18.33 22.29 -24.07
CA GLU A 405 18.91 23.64 -23.93
C GLU A 405 18.29 24.64 -24.89
N GLN A 406 18.05 24.25 -26.17
CA GLN A 406 17.37 25.10 -27.14
C GLN A 406 15.93 25.40 -26.75
N LEU A 407 15.20 24.42 -26.21
CA LEU A 407 13.82 24.61 -25.73
C LEU A 407 13.76 25.57 -24.55
N GLU A 408 14.73 25.49 -23.63
CA GLU A 408 14.85 26.39 -22.48
C GLU A 408 15.08 27.83 -22.95
N VAL A 409 16.03 28.05 -23.84
CA VAL A 409 16.35 29.36 -24.39
C VAL A 409 15.21 29.96 -25.22
N GLU A 410 14.51 29.16 -26.03
CA GLU A 410 13.41 29.66 -26.88
C GLU A 410 12.08 29.77 -26.07
N GLY A 411 11.93 29.02 -25.00
CA GLY A 411 10.75 29.06 -24.13
C GLY A 411 10.80 30.14 -23.04
N GLU A 412 12.01 30.51 -22.58
CA GLU A 412 12.24 31.47 -21.50
C GLU A 412 11.55 32.82 -21.71
N PRO A 413 11.57 33.46 -22.90
CA PRO A 413 10.92 34.75 -23.09
C PRO A 413 9.43 34.73 -22.87
N PHE A 414 8.74 33.63 -23.22
CA PHE A 414 7.29 33.49 -23.03
C PHE A 414 6.95 33.29 -21.56
N VAL A 415 7.76 32.56 -20.83
CA VAL A 415 7.59 32.34 -19.39
C VAL A 415 7.85 33.61 -18.61
N GLU A 416 8.87 34.39 -18.98
CA GLU A 416 9.15 35.69 -18.38
C GLU A 416 8.03 36.70 -18.63
N GLU A 417 7.50 36.78 -19.85
CA GLU A 417 6.36 37.62 -20.21
C GLU A 417 5.11 37.26 -19.38
N TRP A 418 4.84 35.97 -19.21
CA TRP A 418 3.71 35.50 -18.39
C TRP A 418 3.90 35.86 -16.92
N LEU A 419 5.10 35.61 -16.36
CA LEU A 419 5.41 35.94 -14.98
C LEU A 419 5.30 37.45 -14.72
N GLN A 420 5.75 38.27 -15.64
CA GLN A 420 5.69 39.73 -15.53
C GLN A 420 4.24 40.20 -15.59
N THR A 421 3.43 39.66 -16.49
CA THR A 421 2.00 39.97 -16.60
C THR A 421 1.24 39.55 -15.33
N ILE A 422 1.54 38.40 -14.74
CA ILE A 422 0.94 37.95 -13.47
C ILE A 422 1.39 38.82 -12.31
N GLN A 423 2.64 39.24 -12.24
CA GLN A 423 3.15 40.15 -11.20
C GLN A 423 2.51 41.53 -11.29
N ASP A 424 2.31 42.08 -12.49
CA ASP A 424 1.64 43.36 -12.70
C ASP A 424 0.20 43.30 -12.22
N LYS A 425 -0.53 42.24 -12.51
CA LYS A 425 -1.91 42.05 -12.02
C LYS A 425 -1.95 41.85 -10.52
N LEU A 426 -1.02 41.10 -9.94
CA LEU A 426 -0.93 40.95 -8.50
C LEU A 426 -0.68 42.27 -7.78
N SER A 427 0.16 43.14 -8.35
CA SER A 427 0.45 44.46 -7.79
C SER A 427 -0.74 45.45 -7.88
N GLN A 428 -1.67 45.22 -8.79
CA GLN A 428 -2.88 46.04 -9.03
C GLN A 428 -4.11 45.55 -8.26
N ALA A 429 -4.08 44.28 -7.78
CA ALA A 429 -5.20 43.68 -7.08
C ALA A 429 -5.38 44.26 -5.66
N GLU A 430 -6.58 44.64 -5.28
CA GLU A 430 -6.91 45.15 -3.93
C GLU A 430 -7.11 44.00 -2.90
N SER A 431 -7.36 42.78 -3.37
CA SER A 431 -7.55 41.59 -2.54
C SER A 431 -7.21 40.31 -3.30
N LEU A 432 -7.00 39.17 -2.55
CA LEU A 432 -6.78 37.87 -3.15
C LEU A 432 -7.96 37.38 -4.01
N GLU A 433 -9.17 37.80 -3.67
CA GLU A 433 -10.39 37.45 -4.42
C GLU A 433 -10.48 38.23 -5.72
N ASP A 434 -10.08 39.51 -5.70
CA ASP A 434 -9.96 40.35 -6.89
C ASP A 434 -8.84 39.82 -7.81
N PHE A 435 -7.68 39.45 -7.28
CA PHE A 435 -6.61 38.83 -8.04
C PHE A 435 -7.04 37.52 -8.73
N ARG A 436 -7.81 36.67 -8.05
CA ARG A 436 -8.34 35.44 -8.62
C ARG A 436 -9.27 35.71 -9.81
N ASN A 437 -10.15 36.72 -9.69
CA ASN A 437 -11.06 37.09 -10.77
C ASN A 437 -10.31 37.70 -11.96
N GLN A 438 -9.22 38.41 -11.70
CA GLN A 438 -8.35 38.96 -12.74
C GLN A 438 -7.57 37.87 -13.44
N LEU A 439 -7.11 36.80 -12.75
CA LEU A 439 -6.45 35.64 -13.34
C LEU A 439 -7.33 34.90 -14.37
N ASP A 440 -8.61 34.72 -14.08
CA ASP A 440 -9.55 34.09 -15.03
C ASP A 440 -9.69 34.87 -16.34
N SER A 441 -9.54 36.20 -16.29
CA SER A 441 -9.57 37.06 -17.47
C SER A 441 -8.25 37.11 -18.26
N LEU A 442 -7.15 36.67 -17.63
CA LEU A 442 -5.79 36.73 -18.17
C LEU A 442 -5.46 35.54 -19.08
N ILE A 443 -6.11 34.39 -18.85
CA ILE A 443 -5.86 33.15 -19.63
C ILE A 443 -5.96 33.37 -21.16
N PRO A 444 -6.96 34.11 -21.70
CA PRO A 444 -7.02 34.39 -23.13
C PRO A 444 -5.96 35.38 -23.67
N GLU A 445 -5.33 36.17 -22.78
CA GLU A 445 -4.35 37.20 -23.15
C GLU A 445 -2.92 36.63 -23.20
N LEU A 446 -2.66 35.44 -22.64
CA LEU A 446 -1.36 34.78 -22.64
C LEU A 446 -1.06 34.18 -24.03
N SER A 447 0.17 34.28 -24.47
CA SER A 447 0.64 33.82 -25.81
C SER A 447 0.84 32.30 -25.91
N PHE A 448 -0.16 31.51 -25.43
CA PHE A 448 -0.10 30.04 -25.47
C PHE A 448 0.07 29.44 -26.88
N ALA A 449 -0.43 30.12 -27.92
CA ALA A 449 -0.33 29.62 -29.29
C ALA A 449 1.11 29.61 -29.81
N GLU A 450 1.93 30.61 -29.47
CA GLU A 450 3.32 30.68 -29.89
C GLU A 450 4.19 29.71 -29.07
N TYR A 451 4.00 29.65 -27.76
CA TYR A 451 4.65 28.65 -26.91
C TYR A 451 4.32 27.21 -27.34
N GLY A 452 3.06 26.96 -27.71
CA GLY A 452 2.63 25.67 -28.25
C GLY A 452 3.32 25.28 -29.55
N LYS A 453 3.69 26.24 -30.38
CA LYS A 453 4.50 25.98 -31.61
C LYS A 453 5.93 25.56 -31.25
N VAL A 454 6.56 26.24 -30.30
CA VAL A 454 7.92 25.89 -29.81
C VAL A 454 7.92 24.48 -29.21
N MET A 455 6.94 24.14 -28.38
CA MET A 455 6.79 22.81 -27.79
C MET A 455 6.52 21.72 -28.83
N ALA A 456 5.69 21.99 -29.84
CA ALA A 456 5.42 21.05 -30.92
C ALA A 456 6.66 20.79 -31.78
N TRP A 457 7.44 21.82 -32.03
CA TRP A 457 8.69 21.70 -32.77
C TRP A 457 9.74 20.88 -32.00
N ALA A 458 9.94 21.18 -30.70
CA ALA A 458 10.86 20.44 -29.84
C ALA A 458 10.45 18.96 -29.70
N SER A 459 9.17 18.68 -29.54
CA SER A 459 8.65 17.32 -29.50
C SER A 459 8.90 16.56 -30.80
N THR A 460 8.75 17.23 -31.96
CA THR A 460 9.00 16.64 -33.26
C THR A 460 10.50 16.35 -33.44
N ALA A 461 11.37 17.29 -33.07
CA ALA A 461 12.83 17.11 -33.14
C ALA A 461 13.30 15.96 -32.21
N ALA A 462 12.80 15.88 -30.99
CA ALA A 462 13.10 14.80 -30.06
C ALA A 462 12.65 13.42 -30.59
N HIS A 463 11.50 13.35 -31.25
CA HIS A 463 11.01 12.12 -31.88
C HIS A 463 11.92 11.66 -33.02
N PHE A 464 12.39 12.57 -33.86
CA PHE A 464 13.33 12.24 -34.94
C PHE A 464 14.69 11.82 -34.39
N ALA A 465 15.21 12.50 -33.37
CA ALA A 465 16.47 12.14 -32.71
C ALA A 465 16.41 10.74 -32.10
N GLY A 466 15.30 10.40 -31.41
CA GLY A 466 15.09 9.07 -30.84
C GLY A 466 14.99 7.96 -31.90
N ARG A 467 14.40 8.23 -33.05
CA ARG A 467 14.41 7.27 -34.18
C ARG A 467 15.79 7.05 -34.78
N GLN A 468 16.58 8.09 -34.91
CA GLN A 468 17.94 8.01 -35.44
C GLN A 468 18.86 7.24 -34.50
N SER A 469 18.76 7.46 -33.20
CA SER A 469 19.50 6.70 -32.18
C SER A 469 19.21 5.19 -32.25
N VAL A 470 17.96 4.79 -32.44
CA VAL A 470 17.57 3.37 -32.59
C VAL A 470 18.07 2.76 -33.93
N GLU A 471 18.16 3.55 -34.99
CA GLU A 471 18.71 3.08 -36.28
C GLU A 471 20.22 2.92 -36.21
N ASP A 472 20.92 3.76 -35.47
CA ASP A 472 22.39 3.71 -35.31
C ASP A 472 22.82 2.56 -34.37
N GLU A 473 22.01 2.21 -33.36
CA GLU A 473 22.22 1.01 -32.52
C GLU A 473 21.97 -0.33 -33.26
N ARG A 474 21.31 -0.29 -34.43
CA ARG A 474 21.04 -1.48 -35.25
C ARG A 474 22.09 -1.75 -36.33
N LYS A 475 23.07 -0.88 -36.51
CA LYS A 475 24.24 -1.05 -37.40
C LYS A 475 25.46 -1.55 -36.63
#